data_648ba5cfd727ceb267b01e56a2017214
#
_entry.id   648ba5cfd727ceb267b01e56a2017214
#
_cell.length_a   1.000
_cell.length_b   1.000
_cell.length_c   1.000
_cell.angle_alpha   90.00
_cell.angle_beta   90.00
_cell.angle_gamma   90.00
#
_symmetry.space_group_name_H-M   'P 1'
#
loop_
_entity.id
_entity.type
_entity.pdbx_description
1 polymer ?
#
loop_
_entity_poly.entity_id
_entity_poly.type
_entity_poly.pdbx_seq_one_letter_code
_entity_poly.pdbx_strand_id
1 'polypeptide(L)'
;MCMQRFGFDFLEDVSYNGKQELPYKGIDVSEYQGNIDWAKVKASGIEFAILRAGFGRLATQTDKKWIQNYRNAKAAGVPVGAYWYSYAKTVEEAKLEAAACIATLKGTQLEYPIYYDVEENSQYNLGRATVSAIIKAFCTALEAAGYWVGVYTNTSWYNTVIDDEIKTKYAMWIAHWGVSKPGITGQYGLWQYNVGKNNPIPGIVGDVDLDYGYINYPAQVKAAGRNNWPTTTDKTPEADVVPTPDDQPTGKSTVNVKIEIGGKTYAGTLMEV
;
A
#
# COMPACT_ATOMS: atom_id res chain seq x y z
N MET A 1 11.76 7.89 25.79
CA MET A 1 10.70 7.59 24.81
C MET A 1 11.04 8.38 23.55
N CYS A 2 11.76 7.74 22.63
CA CYS A 2 12.44 8.43 21.52
C CYS A 2 11.46 8.53 20.35
N MET A 3 10.94 9.73 20.08
CA MET A 3 10.26 10.03 18.82
C MET A 3 11.32 10.01 17.71
N GLN A 4 11.43 8.92 16.97
CA GLN A 4 12.13 8.95 15.68
C GLN A 4 11.31 9.82 14.72
N ARG A 5 11.81 11.02 14.47
CA ARG A 5 11.40 11.84 13.33
C ARG A 5 11.83 11.08 12.07
N PHE A 6 10.87 10.55 11.33
CA PHE A 6 11.13 10.17 9.95
C PHE A 6 11.26 11.45 9.13
N GLY A 7 12.48 11.97 9.06
CA GLY A 7 12.86 12.97 8.09
C GLY A 7 12.80 12.29 6.73
N PHE A 8 11.90 12.73 5.86
CA PHE A 8 11.98 12.42 4.45
C PHE A 8 13.16 13.21 3.89
N ASP A 9 14.33 12.59 3.78
CA ASP A 9 15.41 13.11 2.95
C ASP A 9 14.99 12.95 1.49
N PHE A 10 14.33 13.97 0.99
CA PHE A 10 14.10 14.15 -0.42
C PHE A 10 15.43 14.56 -1.05
N LEU A 11 15.92 13.76 -2.00
CA LEU A 11 17.07 14.05 -2.85
C LEU A 11 18.45 13.95 -2.16
N GLU A 12 18.80 12.81 -1.60
CA GLU A 12 20.15 12.31 -1.79
C GLU A 12 20.09 11.01 -2.59
N ASP A 13 20.80 11.05 -3.68
CA ASP A 13 21.01 10.07 -4.72
C ASP A 13 21.44 8.73 -4.08
N VAL A 14 20.50 7.86 -3.73
CA VAL A 14 20.83 6.46 -3.52
C VAL A 14 20.89 5.87 -4.91
N SER A 15 22.07 5.99 -5.53
CA SER A 15 22.42 5.26 -6.74
C SER A 15 22.38 3.77 -6.43
N TYR A 16 21.18 3.20 -6.55
CA TYR A 16 21.03 1.77 -6.66
C TYR A 16 21.51 1.36 -8.06
N ASN A 17 22.51 0.49 -8.13
CA ASN A 17 23.08 -0.05 -9.38
C ASN A 17 22.05 -0.83 -10.19
N GLY A 18 21.21 -0.10 -10.93
CA GLY A 18 20.19 -0.59 -11.81
C GLY A 18 19.36 0.62 -12.25
N LYS A 19 19.67 1.17 -13.41
CA LYS A 19 19.06 2.36 -14.00
C LYS A 19 17.53 2.22 -14.05
N GLN A 20 16.83 2.71 -13.06
CA GLN A 20 15.41 2.99 -13.14
C GLN A 20 15.27 4.51 -13.13
N GLU A 21 14.86 5.08 -14.26
CA GLU A 21 14.68 6.52 -14.39
C GLU A 21 13.37 6.93 -13.71
N LEU A 22 13.42 7.96 -12.87
CA LEU A 22 12.22 8.61 -12.33
C LEU A 22 11.58 9.50 -13.41
N PRO A 23 10.23 9.66 -13.40
CA PRO A 23 9.29 9.01 -12.48
C PRO A 23 8.92 7.58 -12.89
N TYR A 24 8.61 6.73 -11.88
CA TYR A 24 8.00 5.42 -12.10
C TYR A 24 6.60 5.59 -12.67
N LYS A 25 6.21 4.74 -13.64
CA LYS A 25 4.88 4.76 -14.25
C LYS A 25 3.92 3.83 -13.50
N GLY A 26 2.81 4.37 -13.05
CA GLY A 26 1.80 3.63 -12.31
C GLY A 26 0.40 3.81 -12.84
N ILE A 27 -0.49 3.02 -12.28
CA ILE A 27 -1.94 3.11 -12.47
C ILE A 27 -2.64 2.96 -11.13
N ASP A 28 -3.84 3.52 -11.00
CA ASP A 28 -4.72 3.12 -9.93
C ASP A 28 -6.01 2.50 -10.48
N VAL A 29 -6.51 1.48 -9.77
CA VAL A 29 -7.62 0.65 -10.24
C VAL A 29 -8.53 0.20 -9.12
N SER A 30 -9.76 -0.13 -9.49
CA SER A 30 -10.79 -0.66 -8.61
C SER A 30 -11.61 -1.75 -9.29
N GLU A 31 -12.76 -2.11 -8.75
CA GLU A 31 -13.73 -3.01 -9.41
C GLU A 31 -14.23 -2.48 -10.76
N TYR A 32 -14.13 -1.16 -11.00
CA TYR A 32 -14.61 -0.53 -12.22
C TYR A 32 -13.79 -0.90 -13.46
N GLN A 33 -12.53 -1.27 -13.33
CA GLN A 33 -11.70 -1.77 -14.41
C GLN A 33 -11.96 -3.27 -14.74
N GLY A 34 -12.85 -3.91 -13.99
CA GLY A 34 -13.30 -5.28 -14.26
C GLY A 34 -12.19 -6.32 -14.11
N ASN A 35 -12.04 -7.17 -15.11
CA ASN A 35 -10.98 -8.18 -15.15
C ASN A 35 -9.76 -7.62 -15.87
N ILE A 36 -8.64 -7.57 -15.20
CA ILE A 36 -7.37 -7.02 -15.68
C ILE A 36 -6.41 -8.16 -16.03
N ASP A 37 -5.82 -8.09 -17.24
CA ASP A 37 -4.69 -8.93 -17.64
C ASP A 37 -3.38 -8.29 -17.16
N TRP A 38 -2.99 -8.60 -15.94
CA TRP A 38 -1.83 -8.01 -15.31
C TRP A 38 -0.49 -8.33 -15.99
N ALA A 39 -0.42 -9.43 -16.75
CA ALA A 39 0.78 -9.74 -17.54
C ALA A 39 0.95 -8.72 -18.69
N LYS A 40 -0.14 -8.36 -19.35
CA LYS A 40 -0.11 -7.31 -20.38
C LYS A 40 0.12 -5.93 -19.76
N VAL A 41 -0.46 -5.63 -18.62
CA VAL A 41 -0.21 -4.38 -17.88
C VAL A 41 1.28 -4.25 -17.58
N LYS A 42 1.93 -5.29 -17.02
CA LYS A 42 3.36 -5.28 -16.75
C LYS A 42 4.19 -5.13 -18.02
N ALA A 43 3.85 -5.85 -19.07
CA ALA A 43 4.56 -5.78 -20.36
C ALA A 43 4.43 -4.41 -21.06
N SER A 44 3.41 -3.62 -20.72
CA SER A 44 3.22 -2.25 -21.26
C SER A 44 4.11 -1.20 -20.57
N GLY A 45 4.92 -1.60 -19.58
CA GLY A 45 5.83 -0.70 -18.88
C GLY A 45 5.25 -0.10 -17.61
N ILE A 46 4.11 -0.58 -17.10
CA ILE A 46 3.59 -0.19 -15.78
C ILE A 46 4.47 -0.81 -14.70
N GLU A 47 4.94 0.01 -13.79
CA GLU A 47 5.94 -0.33 -12.77
C GLU A 47 5.32 -0.51 -11.38
N PHE A 48 4.15 0.10 -11.12
CA PHE A 48 3.38 -0.09 -9.88
C PHE A 48 1.88 0.09 -10.09
N ALA A 49 1.09 -0.35 -9.13
CA ALA A 49 -0.34 -0.10 -9.10
C ALA A 49 -0.85 0.20 -7.68
N ILE A 50 -1.79 1.15 -7.57
CA ILE A 50 -2.52 1.41 -6.33
C ILE A 50 -3.92 0.86 -6.48
N LEU A 51 -4.29 -0.11 -5.65
CA LEU A 51 -5.53 -0.87 -5.78
C LEU A 51 -6.55 -0.38 -4.75
N ARG A 52 -7.81 -0.16 -5.16
CA ARG A 52 -8.86 0.07 -4.17
C ARG A 52 -9.05 -1.16 -3.30
N ALA A 53 -8.75 -1.05 -2.00
CA ALA A 53 -9.04 -2.10 -1.04
C ALA A 53 -10.52 -2.08 -0.62
N GLY A 54 -11.10 -0.90 -0.51
CA GLY A 54 -12.50 -0.71 -0.16
C GLY A 54 -12.85 0.75 0.09
N PHE A 55 -13.97 0.97 0.75
CA PHE A 55 -14.51 2.28 1.04
C PHE A 55 -15.44 2.25 2.27
N GLY A 56 -15.60 3.41 2.93
CA GLY A 56 -16.54 3.54 4.05
C GLY A 56 -16.18 2.67 5.26
N ARG A 57 -17.17 2.46 6.15
CA ARG A 57 -16.93 1.95 7.52
C ARG A 57 -17.37 0.50 7.77
N LEU A 58 -17.90 -0.19 6.76
CA LEU A 58 -18.43 -1.55 6.91
C LEU A 58 -17.51 -2.57 6.27
N ALA A 59 -17.33 -3.72 6.91
CA ALA A 59 -16.56 -4.83 6.37
C ALA A 59 -17.07 -5.33 5.00
N THR A 60 -18.36 -5.12 4.69
CA THR A 60 -18.95 -5.46 3.39
C THR A 60 -18.59 -4.48 2.27
N GLN A 61 -17.89 -3.40 2.59
CA GLN A 61 -17.47 -2.37 1.64
C GLN A 61 -16.05 -2.61 1.11
N THR A 62 -15.53 -3.83 1.26
CA THR A 62 -14.33 -4.28 0.53
C THR A 62 -14.62 -4.23 -0.98
N ASP A 63 -13.67 -3.71 -1.77
CA ASP A 63 -13.78 -3.68 -3.23
C ASP A 63 -13.88 -5.13 -3.77
N LYS A 64 -14.85 -5.37 -4.66
CA LYS A 64 -15.15 -6.72 -5.17
C LYS A 64 -14.00 -7.35 -5.95
N LYS A 65 -13.07 -6.53 -6.45
CA LYS A 65 -11.88 -6.97 -7.19
C LYS A 65 -10.59 -6.89 -6.39
N TRP A 66 -10.63 -6.41 -5.12
CA TRP A 66 -9.45 -6.22 -4.30
C TRP A 66 -8.51 -7.42 -4.31
N ILE A 67 -8.98 -8.56 -3.81
CA ILE A 67 -8.12 -9.73 -3.64
C ILE A 67 -7.70 -10.35 -4.97
N GLN A 68 -8.56 -10.25 -6.01
CA GLN A 68 -8.24 -10.71 -7.36
C GLN A 68 -7.12 -9.86 -7.95
N ASN A 69 -7.27 -8.53 -7.92
CA ASN A 69 -6.26 -7.59 -8.43
C ASN A 69 -4.95 -7.72 -7.67
N TYR A 70 -5.00 -7.77 -6.32
CA TYR A 70 -3.83 -7.98 -5.47
C TYR A 70 -3.03 -9.23 -5.89
N ARG A 71 -3.69 -10.40 -5.95
CA ARG A 71 -3.03 -11.66 -6.29
C ARG A 71 -2.45 -11.65 -7.70
N ASN A 72 -3.21 -11.16 -8.66
CA ASN A 72 -2.82 -11.17 -10.06
C ASN A 72 -1.71 -10.16 -10.36
N ALA A 73 -1.76 -8.96 -9.79
CA ALA A 73 -0.69 -7.96 -9.91
C ALA A 73 0.62 -8.49 -9.31
N LYS A 74 0.56 -9.08 -8.09
CA LYS A 74 1.72 -9.69 -7.44
C LYS A 74 2.30 -10.84 -8.27
N ALA A 75 1.46 -11.73 -8.81
CA ALA A 75 1.89 -12.82 -9.68
C ALA A 75 2.56 -12.34 -10.97
N ALA A 76 2.12 -11.20 -11.52
CA ALA A 76 2.74 -10.54 -12.67
C ALA A 76 4.01 -9.72 -12.33
N GLY A 77 4.40 -9.65 -11.06
CA GLY A 77 5.56 -8.87 -10.62
C GLY A 77 5.34 -7.36 -10.67
N VAL A 78 4.08 -6.90 -10.52
CA VAL A 78 3.75 -5.49 -10.35
C VAL A 78 3.70 -5.17 -8.87
N PRO A 79 4.58 -4.31 -8.33
CA PRO A 79 4.50 -3.80 -6.96
C PRO A 79 3.17 -3.09 -6.71
N VAL A 80 2.56 -3.32 -5.55
CA VAL A 80 1.22 -2.81 -5.26
C VAL A 80 1.16 -2.00 -3.96
N GLY A 81 0.31 -0.97 -3.96
CA GLY A 81 -0.22 -0.29 -2.81
C GLY A 81 -1.74 -0.45 -2.73
N ALA A 82 -2.34 0.25 -1.79
CA ALA A 82 -3.79 0.23 -1.64
C ALA A 82 -4.35 1.63 -1.40
N TYR A 83 -5.63 1.84 -1.72
CA TYR A 83 -6.36 3.00 -1.23
C TYR A 83 -7.70 2.61 -0.61
N TRP A 84 -8.16 3.45 0.30
CA TRP A 84 -9.44 3.34 0.98
C TRP A 84 -10.23 4.64 0.81
N TYR A 85 -11.35 4.59 0.09
CA TYR A 85 -12.18 5.76 -0.18
C TYR A 85 -12.99 6.15 1.06
N SER A 86 -12.88 7.40 1.48
CA SER A 86 -13.48 7.91 2.70
C SER A 86 -14.87 8.51 2.48
N TYR A 87 -15.79 8.15 3.36
CA TYR A 87 -17.07 8.83 3.56
C TYR A 87 -17.20 9.43 4.96
N ALA A 88 -16.18 9.32 5.81
CA ALA A 88 -16.22 9.73 7.20
C ALA A 88 -16.48 11.22 7.38
N LYS A 89 -17.42 11.58 8.22
CA LYS A 89 -17.74 12.97 8.59
C LYS A 89 -17.36 13.29 10.02
N THR A 90 -16.94 12.29 10.79
CA THR A 90 -16.46 12.41 12.17
C THR A 90 -15.20 11.58 12.37
N VAL A 91 -14.48 11.86 13.45
CA VAL A 91 -13.32 11.08 13.89
C VAL A 91 -13.70 9.63 14.18
N GLU A 92 -14.87 9.40 14.77
CA GLU A 92 -15.39 8.07 15.09
C GLU A 92 -15.65 7.25 13.84
N GLU A 93 -16.23 7.88 12.80
CA GLU A 93 -16.43 7.21 11.50
C GLU A 93 -15.09 6.88 10.83
N ALA A 94 -14.11 7.78 10.88
CA ALA A 94 -12.77 7.52 10.36
C ALA A 94 -12.07 6.34 11.07
N LYS A 95 -12.25 6.19 12.38
CA LYS A 95 -11.76 5.02 13.13
C LYS A 95 -12.43 3.72 12.68
N LEU A 96 -13.73 3.75 12.37
CA LEU A 96 -14.44 2.58 11.82
C LEU A 96 -13.96 2.25 10.40
N GLU A 97 -13.71 3.26 9.55
CA GLU A 97 -13.09 3.07 8.23
C GLU A 97 -11.69 2.46 8.35
N ALA A 98 -10.88 2.95 9.29
CA ALA A 98 -9.56 2.38 9.56
C ALA A 98 -9.62 0.91 10.00
N ALA A 99 -10.56 0.56 10.88
CA ALA A 99 -10.76 -0.81 11.32
C ALA A 99 -11.18 -1.74 10.16
N ALA A 100 -12.09 -1.27 9.29
CA ALA A 100 -12.51 -2.01 8.09
C ALA A 100 -11.36 -2.18 7.10
N CYS A 101 -10.57 -1.12 6.87
CA CYS A 101 -9.37 -1.17 6.02
C CYS A 101 -8.35 -2.17 6.56
N ILE A 102 -7.98 -2.10 7.84
CA ILE A 102 -7.03 -3.03 8.48
C ILE A 102 -7.49 -4.49 8.34
N ALA A 103 -8.78 -4.75 8.55
CA ALA A 103 -9.35 -6.09 8.39
C ALA A 103 -9.23 -6.60 6.95
N THR A 104 -9.47 -5.73 5.97
CA THR A 104 -9.35 -6.05 4.53
C THR A 104 -7.91 -6.31 4.10
N LEU A 105 -6.95 -5.58 4.67
CA LEU A 105 -5.52 -5.70 4.34
C LEU A 105 -4.83 -6.90 5.02
N LYS A 106 -5.51 -7.60 5.92
CA LYS A 106 -4.92 -8.72 6.67
C LYS A 106 -4.44 -9.82 5.72
N GLY A 107 -3.18 -10.24 5.90
CA GLY A 107 -2.57 -11.30 5.09
C GLY A 107 -2.06 -10.84 3.71
N THR A 108 -2.04 -9.53 3.44
CA THR A 108 -1.43 -8.97 2.23
C THR A 108 -0.07 -8.33 2.56
N GLN A 109 0.85 -8.33 1.61
CA GLN A 109 2.12 -7.61 1.68
C GLN A 109 2.17 -6.59 0.55
N LEU A 110 2.27 -5.31 0.90
CA LEU A 110 2.21 -4.23 -0.06
C LEU A 110 3.55 -3.49 -0.12
N GLU A 111 4.00 -3.13 -1.32
CA GLU A 111 5.24 -2.40 -1.55
C GLU A 111 5.07 -0.89 -1.51
N TYR A 112 3.86 -0.41 -1.73
CA TYR A 112 3.50 1.00 -1.69
C TYR A 112 2.63 1.31 -0.46
N PRO A 113 2.49 2.60 -0.09
CA PRO A 113 1.65 3.00 1.04
C PRO A 113 0.18 2.58 0.89
N ILE A 114 -0.52 2.62 2.02
CA ILE A 114 -1.98 2.59 2.07
C ILE A 114 -2.46 4.04 2.11
N TYR A 115 -3.15 4.48 1.06
CA TYR A 115 -3.63 5.84 0.93
C TYR A 115 -5.06 5.97 1.45
N TYR A 116 -5.28 6.93 2.34
CA TYR A 116 -6.61 7.37 2.69
C TYR A 116 -7.07 8.38 1.64
N ASP A 117 -8.09 8.03 0.88
CA ASP A 117 -8.60 8.79 -0.25
C ASP A 117 -9.69 9.73 0.24
N VAL A 118 -9.36 11.04 0.29
CA VAL A 118 -10.17 12.09 0.88
C VAL A 118 -10.49 13.15 -0.18
N GLU A 119 -11.65 12.96 -0.81
CA GLU A 119 -12.12 13.84 -1.89
C GLU A 119 -13.66 13.93 -1.96
N GLU A 120 -14.36 13.24 -1.04
CA GLU A 120 -15.82 13.22 -1.03
C GLU A 120 -16.40 14.63 -0.73
N ASN A 121 -17.15 15.18 -1.68
CA ASN A 121 -17.67 16.56 -1.59
C ASN A 121 -18.40 16.88 -0.27
N SER A 122 -19.06 15.90 0.32
CA SER A 122 -19.76 16.06 1.59
C SER A 122 -18.81 16.32 2.77
N GLN A 123 -17.50 16.01 2.63
CA GLN A 123 -16.48 16.29 3.64
C GLN A 123 -15.88 17.69 3.49
N TYR A 124 -15.80 18.24 2.28
CA TYR A 124 -15.19 19.55 2.04
C TYR A 124 -15.76 20.66 2.94
N ASN A 125 -17.07 20.68 3.11
CA ASN A 125 -17.78 21.68 3.90
C ASN A 125 -17.62 21.51 5.42
N LEU A 126 -16.98 20.44 5.89
CA LEU A 126 -16.66 20.25 7.31
C LEU A 126 -15.52 21.17 7.77
N GLY A 127 -14.80 21.75 6.82
CA GLY A 127 -13.67 22.63 7.07
C GLY A 127 -12.38 21.94 7.48
N ARG A 128 -11.27 22.69 7.39
CA ARG A 128 -9.90 22.17 7.55
C ARG A 128 -9.70 21.39 8.85
N ALA A 129 -10.12 21.95 9.99
CA ALA A 129 -9.88 21.30 11.29
C ALA A 129 -10.54 19.91 11.39
N THR A 130 -11.79 19.78 10.92
CA THR A 130 -12.53 18.52 10.96
C THR A 130 -11.95 17.51 9.97
N VAL A 131 -11.71 17.91 8.72
CA VAL A 131 -11.12 17.03 7.70
C VAL A 131 -9.74 16.52 8.15
N SER A 132 -8.91 17.41 8.68
CA SER A 132 -7.59 17.04 9.18
C SER A 132 -7.67 16.09 10.38
N ALA A 133 -8.63 16.27 11.29
CA ALA A 133 -8.85 15.35 12.41
C ALA A 133 -9.31 13.95 11.94
N ILE A 134 -10.17 13.89 10.92
CA ILE A 134 -10.61 12.65 10.27
C ILE A 134 -9.40 11.91 9.68
N ILE A 135 -8.58 12.60 8.88
CA ILE A 135 -7.37 12.02 8.27
C ILE A 135 -6.42 11.50 9.34
N LYS A 136 -6.13 12.31 10.37
CA LYS A 136 -5.23 11.90 11.46
C LYS A 136 -5.74 10.65 12.18
N ALA A 137 -7.04 10.54 12.41
CA ALA A 137 -7.64 9.39 13.10
C ALA A 137 -7.44 8.09 12.30
N PHE A 138 -7.72 8.11 11.00
CA PHE A 138 -7.50 6.96 10.12
C PHE A 138 -6.01 6.60 10.03
N CYS A 139 -5.17 7.56 9.68
CA CYS A 139 -3.75 7.34 9.47
C CYS A 139 -3.05 6.83 10.75
N THR A 140 -3.36 7.41 11.91
CA THR A 140 -2.79 6.96 13.20
C THR A 140 -3.16 5.51 13.51
N ALA A 141 -4.41 5.11 13.23
CA ALA A 141 -4.84 3.73 13.45
C ALA A 141 -4.09 2.73 12.54
N LEU A 142 -3.89 3.07 11.27
CA LEU A 142 -3.12 2.21 10.35
C LEU A 142 -1.62 2.19 10.71
N GLU A 143 -1.03 3.33 11.09
CA GLU A 143 0.36 3.38 11.58
C GLU A 143 0.56 2.47 12.79
N ALA A 144 -0.38 2.49 13.75
CA ALA A 144 -0.36 1.63 14.93
C ALA A 144 -0.50 0.14 14.57
N ALA A 145 -1.19 -0.18 13.47
CA ALA A 145 -1.31 -1.53 12.93
C ALA A 145 -0.10 -1.97 12.06
N GLY A 146 0.94 -1.13 11.95
CA GLY A 146 2.18 -1.47 11.24
C GLY A 146 2.20 -1.11 9.75
N TYR A 147 1.24 -0.32 9.27
CA TYR A 147 1.22 0.09 7.87
C TYR A 147 1.97 1.39 7.62
N TRP A 148 2.51 1.53 6.41
CA TRP A 148 2.99 2.79 5.86
C TRP A 148 1.80 3.52 5.22
N VAL A 149 1.50 4.72 5.71
CA VAL A 149 0.25 5.40 5.36
C VAL A 149 0.51 6.65 4.53
N GLY A 150 -0.39 6.93 3.62
CA GLY A 150 -0.44 8.14 2.83
C GLY A 150 -1.83 8.74 2.76
N VAL A 151 -1.94 9.88 2.09
CA VAL A 151 -3.20 10.58 1.83
C VAL A 151 -3.28 10.89 0.35
N TYR A 152 -4.37 10.45 -0.29
CA TYR A 152 -4.74 10.91 -1.62
C TYR A 152 -5.75 12.03 -1.51
N THR A 153 -5.54 13.06 -2.32
CA THR A 153 -6.48 14.15 -2.51
C THR A 153 -6.13 14.94 -3.78
N ASN A 154 -7.02 15.81 -4.21
CA ASN A 154 -6.73 16.71 -5.31
C ASN A 154 -6.05 18.01 -4.85
N THR A 155 -5.46 18.75 -5.79
CA THR A 155 -4.74 20.00 -5.55
C THR A 155 -5.56 21.04 -4.81
N SER A 156 -6.88 21.16 -5.10
CA SER A 156 -7.75 22.13 -4.42
C SER A 156 -7.87 21.81 -2.93
N TRP A 157 -8.14 20.55 -2.59
CA TRP A 157 -8.25 20.09 -1.22
C TRP A 157 -6.92 20.21 -0.47
N TYR A 158 -5.82 19.82 -1.10
CA TYR A 158 -4.49 19.99 -0.53
C TYR A 158 -4.24 21.43 -0.09
N ASN A 159 -4.59 22.39 -0.93
CA ASN A 159 -4.33 23.81 -0.66
C ASN A 159 -5.32 24.43 0.35
N THR A 160 -6.54 23.87 0.50
CA THR A 160 -7.62 24.52 1.26
C THR A 160 -7.98 23.81 2.56
N VAL A 161 -8.11 22.47 2.56
CA VAL A 161 -8.67 21.74 3.71
C VAL A 161 -7.71 20.75 4.38
N ILE A 162 -6.51 20.55 3.84
CA ILE A 162 -5.50 19.69 4.47
C ILE A 162 -4.53 20.53 5.30
N ASP A 163 -4.28 20.14 6.55
CA ASP A 163 -3.28 20.78 7.44
C ASP A 163 -1.86 20.51 6.99
N ASP A 164 -0.96 21.45 7.27
CA ASP A 164 0.46 21.31 6.94
C ASP A 164 1.16 20.19 7.70
N GLU A 165 0.67 19.86 8.91
CA GLU A 165 1.14 18.69 9.65
C GLU A 165 0.90 17.39 8.89
N ILE A 166 -0.26 17.23 8.26
CA ILE A 166 -0.59 16.06 7.42
C ILE A 166 0.32 16.01 6.20
N LYS A 167 0.46 17.14 5.50
CA LYS A 167 1.28 17.26 4.29
C LYS A 167 2.75 16.92 4.52
N THR A 168 3.26 17.16 5.74
CA THR A 168 4.65 16.88 6.11
C THR A 168 4.86 15.52 6.73
N LYS A 169 3.81 14.95 7.35
CA LYS A 169 3.92 13.67 8.07
C LYS A 169 3.66 12.46 7.18
N TYR A 170 2.70 12.56 6.27
CA TYR A 170 2.23 11.41 5.50
C TYR A 170 2.68 11.45 4.04
N ALA A 171 2.78 10.27 3.42
CA ALA A 171 3.01 10.16 1.99
C ALA A 171 1.85 10.80 1.20
N MET A 172 2.13 11.84 0.42
CA MET A 172 1.08 12.51 -0.35
C MET A 172 0.99 11.94 -1.76
N TRP A 173 -0.24 11.64 -2.18
CA TRP A 173 -0.62 11.30 -3.55
C TRP A 173 -1.61 12.35 -4.05
N ILE A 174 -1.20 13.11 -5.06
CA ILE A 174 -1.92 14.32 -5.49
C ILE A 174 -2.52 14.12 -6.88
N ALA A 175 -3.83 14.35 -7.00
CA ALA A 175 -4.49 14.44 -8.29
C ALA A 175 -4.45 15.87 -8.83
N HIS A 176 -3.93 16.01 -10.06
CA HIS A 176 -4.00 17.24 -10.84
C HIS A 176 -3.76 16.93 -12.31
N TRP A 177 -4.81 16.96 -13.08
CA TRP A 177 -4.83 16.49 -14.46
C TRP A 177 -4.60 17.63 -15.46
N GLY A 178 -4.02 17.30 -16.62
CA GLY A 178 -3.85 18.24 -17.73
C GLY A 178 -2.84 19.38 -17.47
N VAL A 179 -1.93 19.17 -16.54
CA VAL A 179 -0.85 20.10 -16.17
C VAL A 179 0.51 19.42 -16.31
N SER A 180 1.59 20.21 -16.34
CA SER A 180 2.96 19.69 -16.40
C SER A 180 3.54 19.28 -15.03
N LYS A 181 2.91 19.73 -13.93
CA LYS A 181 3.25 19.38 -12.54
C LYS A 181 2.06 19.73 -11.63
N PRO A 182 1.92 19.10 -10.46
CA PRO A 182 0.90 19.49 -9.48
C PRO A 182 1.04 20.93 -9.04
N GLY A 183 -0.08 21.65 -8.93
CA GLY A 183 -0.12 23.06 -8.49
C GLY A 183 -0.11 23.20 -6.98
N ILE A 184 0.88 22.59 -6.32
CA ILE A 184 1.07 22.64 -4.86
C ILE A 184 2.47 23.14 -4.51
N THR A 185 2.61 23.68 -3.29
CA THR A 185 3.89 24.04 -2.69
C THR A 185 4.20 23.06 -1.58
N GLY A 186 4.72 21.88 -1.90
CA GLY A 186 5.01 20.86 -0.91
C GLY A 186 5.47 19.59 -1.57
N GLN A 187 5.72 18.60 -0.72
CA GLN A 187 6.23 17.29 -1.17
C GLN A 187 5.07 16.36 -1.49
N TYR A 188 5.26 15.55 -2.51
CA TYR A 188 4.38 14.44 -2.88
C TYR A 188 5.20 13.28 -3.39
N GLY A 189 4.76 12.06 -3.09
CA GLY A 189 5.42 10.85 -3.56
C GLY A 189 4.78 10.29 -4.82
N LEU A 190 3.47 10.50 -4.99
CA LEU A 190 2.72 10.11 -6.18
C LEU A 190 1.95 11.29 -6.76
N TRP A 191 1.79 11.28 -8.07
CA TRP A 191 0.98 12.23 -8.82
C TRP A 191 0.07 11.50 -9.80
N GLN A 192 -1.26 11.55 -9.57
CA GLN A 192 -2.25 11.13 -10.55
C GLN A 192 -2.38 12.26 -11.58
N TYR A 193 -1.79 12.03 -12.75
CA TYR A 193 -1.64 13.09 -13.75
C TYR A 193 -2.69 13.04 -14.85
N ASN A 194 -3.40 11.91 -15.00
CA ASN A 194 -4.40 11.71 -16.04
C ASN A 194 -5.45 10.68 -15.60
N VAL A 195 -6.69 10.88 -16.00
CA VAL A 195 -7.83 9.95 -15.83
C VAL A 195 -7.91 8.89 -16.94
N GLY A 196 -6.86 8.69 -17.69
CA GLY A 196 -6.72 7.61 -18.66
C GLY A 196 -7.65 7.66 -19.87
N LYS A 197 -8.46 8.70 -20.04
CA LYS A 197 -9.32 8.86 -21.23
C LYS A 197 -8.47 8.90 -22.48
N ASN A 198 -8.79 8.02 -23.43
CA ASN A 198 -8.06 7.87 -24.70
C ASN A 198 -6.59 7.39 -24.57
N ASN A 199 -6.19 6.89 -23.42
CA ASN A 199 -4.88 6.27 -23.20
C ASN A 199 -5.06 4.82 -22.74
N PRO A 200 -5.38 3.89 -23.63
CA PRO A 200 -5.61 2.51 -23.27
C PRO A 200 -4.33 1.87 -22.73
N ILE A 201 -4.42 1.23 -21.58
CA ILE A 201 -3.36 0.36 -21.05
C ILE A 201 -3.64 -1.07 -21.51
N PRO A 202 -2.69 -1.73 -22.21
CA PRO A 202 -2.84 -3.12 -22.59
C PRO A 202 -3.18 -4.01 -21.39
N GLY A 203 -4.27 -4.77 -21.50
CA GLY A 203 -4.75 -5.62 -20.41
C GLY A 203 -5.89 -5.02 -19.58
N ILE A 204 -6.24 -3.76 -19.79
CA ILE A 204 -7.38 -3.09 -19.15
C ILE A 204 -8.39 -2.67 -20.22
N VAL A 205 -9.67 -2.88 -19.93
CA VAL A 205 -10.76 -2.43 -20.79
C VAL A 205 -11.37 -1.15 -20.21
N GLY A 206 -11.43 -0.10 -21.01
CA GLY A 206 -11.96 1.20 -20.61
C GLY A 206 -10.89 2.13 -20.03
N ASP A 207 -11.35 3.15 -19.31
CA ASP A 207 -10.50 4.18 -18.72
C ASP A 207 -9.78 3.67 -17.47
N VAL A 208 -8.55 4.13 -17.27
CA VAL A 208 -7.74 3.84 -16.10
C VAL A 208 -6.92 5.08 -15.73
N ASP A 209 -6.83 5.37 -14.45
CA ASP A 209 -6.06 6.50 -13.95
C ASP A 209 -4.56 6.23 -14.00
N LEU A 210 -3.80 7.25 -14.40
CA LEU A 210 -2.37 7.16 -14.64
C LEU A 210 -1.59 7.98 -13.62
N ASP A 211 -0.53 7.35 -13.09
CA ASP A 211 0.28 7.89 -12.01
C ASP A 211 1.76 8.00 -12.37
N TYR A 212 2.39 9.00 -11.77
CA TYR A 212 3.84 9.06 -11.63
C TYR A 212 4.26 8.88 -10.18
N GLY A 213 5.26 8.01 -9.95
CA GLY A 213 5.90 7.82 -8.65
C GLY A 213 7.30 8.43 -8.61
N TYR A 214 7.59 9.18 -7.56
CA TYR A 214 8.87 9.89 -7.39
C TYR A 214 9.71 9.33 -6.24
N ILE A 215 9.18 8.33 -5.53
CA ILE A 215 9.81 7.70 -4.37
C ILE A 215 9.91 6.20 -4.61
N ASN A 216 11.06 5.61 -4.29
CA ASN A 216 11.21 4.16 -4.26
C ASN A 216 10.56 3.58 -2.99
N TYR A 217 9.22 3.59 -2.97
CA TYR A 217 8.46 3.02 -1.85
C TYR A 217 8.76 1.55 -1.59
N PRO A 218 8.93 0.68 -2.61
CA PRO A 218 9.27 -0.72 -2.38
C PRO A 218 10.51 -0.92 -1.51
N ALA A 219 11.56 -0.13 -1.72
CA ALA A 219 12.76 -0.20 -0.90
C ALA A 219 12.52 0.31 0.52
N GLN A 220 11.86 1.47 0.65
CA GLN A 220 11.62 2.11 1.96
C GLN A 220 10.66 1.31 2.83
N VAL A 221 9.54 0.85 2.29
CA VAL A 221 8.52 0.08 3.02
C VAL A 221 9.09 -1.23 3.54
N LYS A 222 9.86 -1.94 2.70
CA LYS A 222 10.52 -3.20 3.09
C LYS A 222 11.59 -2.97 4.14
N ALA A 223 12.44 -1.98 3.96
CA ALA A 223 13.50 -1.65 4.94
C ALA A 223 12.92 -1.27 6.32
N ALA A 224 11.77 -0.60 6.33
CA ALA A 224 11.07 -0.21 7.56
C ALA A 224 10.23 -1.35 8.19
N GLY A 225 10.14 -2.53 7.57
CA GLY A 225 9.31 -3.64 8.05
C GLY A 225 7.83 -3.26 8.16
N ARG A 226 7.34 -2.43 7.23
CA ARG A 226 5.94 -2.00 7.19
C ARG A 226 5.13 -2.84 6.20
N ASN A 227 3.80 -2.69 6.23
CA ASN A 227 2.87 -3.36 5.30
C ASN A 227 3.03 -4.89 5.30
N ASN A 228 3.23 -5.47 6.48
CA ASN A 228 3.47 -6.90 6.70
C ASN A 228 4.78 -7.45 6.09
N TRP A 229 5.74 -6.59 5.77
CA TRP A 229 7.11 -7.02 5.50
C TRP A 229 7.84 -7.25 6.82
N PRO A 230 8.67 -8.34 6.92
CA PRO A 230 9.48 -8.56 8.11
C PRO A 230 10.52 -7.44 8.27
N THR A 231 10.84 -7.09 9.51
CA THR A 231 11.97 -6.22 9.80
C THR A 231 13.28 -6.96 9.48
N THR A 232 14.30 -6.25 9.01
CA THR A 232 15.61 -6.83 8.72
C THR A 232 16.29 -7.44 9.96
N THR A 233 15.78 -7.12 11.16
CA THR A 233 16.23 -7.70 12.44
C THR A 233 15.64 -9.09 12.72
N ASP A 234 14.57 -9.49 12.03
CA ASP A 234 13.95 -10.82 12.18
C ASP A 234 14.59 -11.90 11.28
N LYS A 235 15.63 -11.56 10.53
CA LYS A 235 16.46 -12.58 9.93
C LYS A 235 17.29 -13.23 11.03
N THR A 236 16.79 -14.30 11.64
CA THR A 236 17.67 -15.35 12.16
C THR A 236 18.68 -15.65 11.04
N PRO A 237 19.99 -15.62 11.28
CA PRO A 237 20.94 -16.00 10.26
C PRO A 237 20.54 -17.43 9.83
N GLU A 238 20.08 -17.57 8.61
CA GLU A 238 20.09 -18.88 7.95
C GLU A 238 21.54 -19.29 7.96
N ALA A 239 21.87 -20.26 8.79
CA ALA A 239 23.21 -20.83 8.84
C ALA A 239 23.50 -21.28 7.40
N ASP A 240 24.57 -20.75 6.82
CA ASP A 240 25.15 -21.22 5.56
C ASP A 240 25.39 -22.74 5.72
N VAL A 241 24.41 -23.54 5.36
CA VAL A 241 24.60 -24.97 5.15
C VAL A 241 25.29 -25.10 3.81
N VAL A 242 26.61 -25.16 3.86
CA VAL A 242 27.42 -25.60 2.72
C VAL A 242 26.91 -27.02 2.39
N PRO A 243 26.38 -27.30 1.20
CA PRO A 243 25.99 -28.63 0.84
C PRO A 243 27.25 -29.49 0.68
N THR A 244 27.43 -30.46 1.55
CA THR A 244 28.38 -31.54 1.30
C THR A 244 27.82 -32.47 0.22
N PRO A 245 28.61 -32.95 -0.73
CA PRO A 245 28.14 -33.78 -1.85
C PRO A 245 28.00 -35.24 -1.46
N ASP A 246 27.05 -35.55 -0.59
CA ASP A 246 26.65 -36.94 -0.35
C ASP A 246 25.43 -37.01 0.56
N ASP A 247 24.23 -36.75 0.01
CA ASP A 247 22.97 -37.17 0.65
C ASP A 247 21.92 -37.45 -0.42
N GLN A 248 21.78 -38.73 -0.74
CA GLN A 248 20.57 -39.25 -1.44
C GLN A 248 19.39 -39.23 -0.48
N PRO A 249 18.17 -38.81 -0.91
CA PRO A 249 17.03 -38.72 -0.01
C PRO A 249 16.40 -40.10 0.24
N THR A 250 16.67 -40.66 1.42
CA THR A 250 15.88 -41.75 1.97
C THR A 250 15.36 -41.33 3.34
N GLY A 251 14.08 -40.96 3.41
CA GLY A 251 13.47 -40.73 4.73
C GLY A 251 12.20 -39.88 4.66
N LYS A 252 11.10 -40.46 5.10
CA LYS A 252 9.83 -39.75 5.30
C LYS A 252 10.02 -38.55 6.22
N SER A 253 9.53 -37.37 5.81
CA SER A 253 9.56 -36.16 6.63
C SER A 253 8.73 -36.32 7.90
N THR A 254 9.32 -36.06 9.05
CA THR A 254 8.62 -36.04 10.33
C THR A 254 8.61 -34.60 10.85
N VAL A 255 7.44 -34.13 11.31
CA VAL A 255 7.26 -32.81 11.94
C VAL A 255 6.87 -33.00 13.40
N ASN A 256 7.66 -32.44 14.31
CA ASN A 256 7.31 -32.40 15.72
C ASN A 256 6.36 -31.24 15.99
N VAL A 257 5.19 -31.53 16.56
CA VAL A 257 4.15 -30.53 16.84
C VAL A 257 3.95 -30.43 18.34
N LYS A 258 3.85 -29.21 18.84
CA LYS A 258 3.55 -28.89 20.24
C LYS A 258 2.31 -28.00 20.29
N ILE A 259 1.27 -28.44 21.01
CA ILE A 259 -0.02 -27.73 21.10
C ILE A 259 -0.32 -27.48 22.58
N GLU A 260 -0.74 -26.29 22.94
CA GLU A 260 -1.21 -25.94 24.27
C GLU A 260 -2.74 -25.75 24.26
N ILE A 261 -3.44 -26.55 25.09
CA ILE A 261 -4.90 -26.45 25.24
C ILE A 261 -5.22 -26.45 26.74
N GLY A 262 -5.89 -25.42 27.23
CA GLY A 262 -6.36 -25.35 28.62
C GLY A 262 -5.23 -25.41 29.65
N GLY A 263 -4.05 -24.84 29.38
CA GLY A 263 -2.88 -24.85 30.26
C GLY A 263 -2.12 -26.20 30.31
N LYS A 264 -2.45 -27.12 29.43
CA LYS A 264 -1.72 -28.39 29.26
C LYS A 264 -1.03 -28.42 27.89
N THR A 265 0.23 -28.87 27.89
CA THR A 265 1.03 -29.02 26.69
C THR A 265 0.92 -30.46 26.16
N TYR A 266 0.62 -30.60 24.88
CA TYR A 266 0.60 -31.85 24.14
C TYR A 266 1.72 -31.80 23.10
N ALA A 267 2.56 -32.83 23.03
CA ALA A 267 3.63 -32.92 22.03
C ALA A 267 3.46 -34.25 21.26
N GLY A 268 3.66 -34.20 19.96
CA GLY A 268 3.57 -35.37 19.07
C GLY A 268 4.37 -35.15 17.79
N THR A 269 4.62 -36.26 17.09
CA THR A 269 5.30 -36.25 15.79
C THR A 269 4.29 -36.67 14.72
N LEU A 270 4.15 -35.87 13.67
CA LEU A 270 3.38 -36.18 12.48
C LEU A 270 4.32 -36.81 11.45
N MET A 271 3.90 -37.93 10.86
CA MET A 271 4.58 -38.55 9.72
C MET A 271 3.71 -38.40 8.48
N GLU A 272 4.33 -38.18 7.36
CA GLU A 272 3.65 -38.18 6.05
C GLU A 272 3.24 -39.63 5.70
N VAL A 273 1.96 -39.82 5.33
CA VAL A 273 1.35 -41.10 5.01
C VAL A 273 1.50 -41.42 3.54
#